data_8e8b61899c20c2ba082bd42840445571
#
_entry.id   8e8b61899c20c2ba082bd42840445571
#
_cell.length_a   1.000
_cell.length_b   1.000
_cell.length_c   1.000
_cell.angle_alpha   90.00
_cell.angle_beta   90.00
_cell.angle_gamma   90.00
#
_symmetry.space_group_name_H-M   'P 1'
#
loop_
_entity.id
_entity.type
_entity.pdbx_description
1 polymer ?
#
loop_
_entity_poly.entity_id
_entity_poly.type
_entity_poly.pdbx_seq_one_letter_code
_entity_poly.pdbx_strand_id
1 'polypeptide(L)'
;MNILSNENNFIYIDENNNKICCDILCDLETKDKNYLIYTDNTNLEDGSKKIYASSYIIDDSKKILEPIKTEDEWKMIESILSYLTKEN
;
A
#
# COMPACT_ATOMS: atom_id res chain seq x y z
N MET A 1 5.72 -10.01 -10.76
CA MET A 1 5.56 -9.74 -10.15
C MET A 1 5.88 -9.83 -9.34
N ASN A 2 6.32 -9.81 -9.09
CA ASN A 2 6.44 -9.85 -8.37
C ASN A 2 6.52 -9.69 -7.26
N ILE A 3 6.58 -8.82 -6.97
CA ILE A 3 6.74 -8.75 -5.68
C ILE A 3 5.87 -9.64 -5.07
N LEU A 4 5.08 -10.15 -5.65
CA LEU A 4 4.24 -10.85 -5.06
C LEU A 4 4.24 -12.07 -5.40
N SER A 5 5.05 -12.85 -4.95
CA SER A 5 4.87 -14.15 -5.14
C SER A 5 3.59 -14.49 -4.60
N ASN A 6 3.05 -13.76 -3.73
CA ASN A 6 1.87 -14.06 -3.18
C ASN A 6 1.07 -12.88 -3.42
N GLU A 7 -0.13 -12.99 -3.71
CA GLU A 7 -0.93 -11.89 -4.07
C GLU A 7 -1.35 -11.01 -2.93
N ASN A 8 -1.15 -11.49 -1.73
CA ASN A 8 -1.67 -10.78 -0.58
C ASN A 8 -0.63 -10.10 0.27
N ASN A 9 0.63 -10.29 -0.03
CA ASN A 9 1.66 -9.64 0.76
C ASN A 9 2.94 -9.44 -0.02
N PHE A 10 3.81 -8.63 0.53
CA PHE A 10 5.10 -8.38 -0.07
C PHE A 10 6.09 -7.96 1.00
N ILE A 11 7.36 -7.95 0.64
CA ILE A 11 8.42 -7.52 1.55
C ILE A 11 9.14 -6.37 0.87
N TYR A 12 9.37 -5.29 1.62
CA TYR A 12 10.24 -4.24 1.09
C TYR A 12 11.38 -4.03 2.07
N ILE A 13 12.42 -3.38 1.61
CA ILE A 13 13.60 -3.10 2.42
C ILE A 13 13.64 -1.60 2.65
N ASP A 14 13.67 -1.20 3.91
CA ASP A 14 13.64 0.21 4.26
C ASP A 14 15.04 0.81 4.21
N GLU A 15 15.17 2.07 4.58
CA GLU A 15 16.42 2.77 4.51
C GLU A 15 17.49 2.18 5.40
N ASN A 16 17.10 1.50 6.43
CA ASN A 16 18.03 0.90 7.36
C ASN A 16 18.33 -0.55 7.05
N ASN A 17 17.93 -0.99 5.85
CA ASN A 17 18.15 -2.35 5.43
C ASN A 17 17.33 -3.38 6.18
N ASN A 18 16.26 -2.96 6.79
CA ASN A 18 15.36 -3.89 7.47
C ASN A 18 14.32 -4.41 6.49
N LYS A 19 14.02 -5.68 6.57
CA LYS A 19 12.96 -6.27 5.76
C LYS A 19 11.65 -6.11 6.46
N ILE A 20 10.69 -5.49 5.77
CA ILE A 20 9.37 -5.23 6.32
C ILE A 20 8.36 -6.05 5.53
N CYS A 21 7.64 -6.90 6.21
CA CYS A 21 6.63 -7.73 5.57
C CYS A 21 5.28 -7.03 5.68
N CYS A 22 4.64 -6.81 4.56
CA CYS A 22 3.38 -6.07 4.52
C CYS A 22 2.29 -6.90 3.87
N ASP A 23 1.08 -6.74 4.39
CA ASP A 23 -0.09 -7.36 3.78
C ASP A 23 -0.77 -6.35 2.88
N ILE A 24 -1.19 -6.78 1.72
CA ILE A 24 -1.86 -5.92 0.76
C ILE A 24 -3.35 -5.92 1.07
N LEU A 25 -3.90 -4.74 1.27
CA LEU A 25 -5.32 -4.59 1.53
C LEU A 25 -6.08 -4.28 0.25
N CYS A 26 -5.47 -3.54 -0.65
CA CYS A 26 -6.12 -3.19 -1.90
C CYS A 26 -5.06 -2.87 -2.94
N ASP A 27 -5.24 -3.41 -4.14
CA ASP A 27 -4.35 -3.11 -5.25
C ASP A 27 -5.24 -2.48 -6.31
N LEU A 28 -5.13 -1.18 -6.45
CA LEU A 28 -6.01 -0.42 -7.31
C LEU A 28 -5.31 0.00 -8.58
N GLU A 29 -5.85 -0.40 -9.72
CA GLU A 29 -5.28 -0.01 -10.99
C GLU A 29 -6.21 0.98 -11.65
N THR A 30 -5.72 2.16 -11.95
CA THR A 30 -6.51 3.15 -12.64
C THR A 30 -5.90 3.39 -14.00
N LYS A 31 -6.57 4.20 -14.80
CA LYS A 31 -6.10 4.50 -16.09
C LYS A 31 -4.75 5.20 -16.10
N ASP A 32 -4.51 6.05 -15.14
CA ASP A 32 -3.31 6.87 -15.09
C ASP A 32 -2.21 6.33 -14.21
N LYS A 33 -2.58 5.72 -13.12
CA LYS A 33 -1.60 5.24 -12.15
C LYS A 33 -2.15 4.06 -11.40
N ASN A 34 -1.28 3.34 -10.78
CA ASN A 34 -1.65 2.22 -9.91
C ASN A 34 -1.34 2.59 -8.47
N TYR A 35 -2.14 2.08 -7.55
CA TYR A 35 -2.00 2.38 -6.14
C TYR A 35 -2.07 1.12 -5.31
N LEU A 36 -1.36 1.13 -4.20
CA LEU A 36 -1.34 -0.02 -3.31
C LEU A 36 -1.65 0.46 -1.90
N ILE A 37 -2.59 -0.19 -1.26
CA ILE A 37 -2.91 0.07 0.14
C ILE A 37 -2.51 -1.15 0.93
N TYR A 38 -1.72 -0.96 1.96
CA TYR A 38 -1.11 -2.09 2.66
C TYR A 38 -0.87 -1.75 4.12
N THR A 39 -0.54 -2.75 4.89
CA THR A 39 -0.24 -2.58 6.31
C THR A 39 0.97 -3.43 6.67
N ASP A 40 1.79 -2.94 7.58
CA ASP A 40 2.89 -3.72 8.11
C ASP A 40 2.50 -4.40 9.41
N ASN A 41 1.23 -4.35 9.76
CA ASN A 41 0.67 -5.00 10.94
C ASN A 41 1.10 -4.39 12.27
N THR A 42 1.69 -3.21 12.26
CA THR A 42 1.93 -2.50 13.51
C THR A 42 0.64 -1.78 13.90
N ASN A 43 0.55 -1.45 15.17
CA ASN A 43 -0.65 -0.84 15.70
C ASN A 43 -0.43 0.60 16.08
N LEU A 44 -1.47 1.39 15.95
CA LEU A 44 -1.48 2.74 16.48
C LEU A 44 -1.79 2.66 17.97
N GLU A 45 -1.71 3.81 18.62
CA GLU A 45 -1.95 3.85 20.05
C GLU A 45 -3.36 3.41 20.42
N ASP A 46 -4.30 3.61 19.54
CA ASP A 46 -5.68 3.24 19.84
C ASP A 46 -5.97 1.77 19.51
N GLY A 47 -4.96 1.03 19.12
CA GLY A 47 -5.13 -0.39 18.83
C GLY A 47 -5.46 -0.74 17.39
N SER A 48 -5.74 0.24 16.56
CA SER A 48 -6.00 -0.04 15.15
C SER A 48 -4.69 -0.22 14.41
N LYS A 49 -4.73 -0.86 13.27
CA LYS A 49 -3.53 -1.08 12.49
C LYS A 49 -3.14 0.15 11.69
N LYS A 50 -1.85 0.36 11.56
CA LYS A 50 -1.35 1.40 10.68
C LYS A 50 -1.55 0.96 9.26
N ILE A 51 -2.06 1.86 8.43
CA ILE A 51 -2.32 1.57 7.03
C ILE A 51 -1.58 2.59 6.19
N TYR A 52 -0.94 2.10 5.16
CA TYR A 52 -0.15 2.93 4.26
C TYR A 52 -0.72 2.88 2.86
N ALA A 53 -0.42 3.89 2.09
CA ALA A 53 -0.80 3.90 0.69
C ALA A 53 0.34 4.48 -0.13
N SER A 54 0.55 3.92 -1.31
CA SER A 54 1.57 4.41 -2.23
C SER A 54 1.06 4.23 -3.65
N SER A 55 1.56 5.02 -4.56
CA SER A 55 1.39 4.69 -5.96
C SER A 55 2.52 3.74 -6.33
N TYR A 56 2.42 3.09 -7.46
CA TYR A 56 3.51 2.24 -7.91
C TYR A 56 3.56 2.17 -9.42
N ILE A 57 4.73 1.82 -9.90
CA ILE A 57 4.92 1.54 -11.31
C ILE A 57 5.47 0.13 -11.42
N ILE A 58 5.35 -0.44 -12.60
CA ILE A 58 5.92 -1.74 -12.88
C ILE A 58 7.16 -1.52 -13.73
N ASP A 59 8.27 -2.03 -13.26
CA ASP A 59 9.52 -1.91 -13.99
C ASP A 59 10.22 -3.27 -13.91
N ASP A 60 10.39 -3.87 -15.06
CA ASP A 60 11.09 -5.16 -15.15
C ASP A 60 10.43 -6.20 -14.24
N SER A 61 9.11 -6.25 -14.30
CA SER A 61 8.29 -7.17 -13.51
C SER A 61 8.30 -6.93 -12.01
N LYS A 62 8.81 -5.78 -11.59
CA LYS A 62 8.81 -5.42 -10.19
C LYS A 62 7.95 -4.21 -9.95
N LYS A 63 7.28 -4.18 -8.83
CA LYS A 63 6.52 -3.01 -8.43
C LYS A 63 7.44 -2.08 -7.66
N ILE A 64 7.51 -0.84 -8.10
CA ILE A 64 8.31 0.15 -7.42
C ILE A 64 7.36 1.15 -6.80
N LEU A 65 7.37 1.23 -5.48
CA LEU A 65 6.45 2.10 -4.75
C LEU A 65 6.96 3.53 -4.77
N GLU A 66 6.03 4.46 -4.91
CA GLU A 66 6.34 5.87 -4.92
C GLU A 66 5.38 6.60 -4.02
N PRO A 67 5.79 7.71 -3.42
CA PRO A 67 4.89 8.44 -2.54
C PRO A 67 3.75 9.08 -3.33
N ILE A 68 2.61 9.19 -2.68
CA ILE A 68 1.47 9.88 -3.26
C ILE A 68 1.70 11.38 -3.08
N LYS A 69 1.56 12.14 -4.15
CA LYS A 69 1.99 13.52 -4.17
C LYS A 69 0.93 14.58 -4.20
N THR A 70 -0.28 14.26 -4.59
CA THR A 70 -1.30 15.29 -4.75
C THR A 70 -2.45 15.08 -3.79
N GLU A 71 -3.15 16.16 -3.49
CA GLU A 71 -4.30 16.08 -2.62
C GLU A 71 -5.43 15.29 -3.24
N ASP A 72 -5.59 15.39 -4.54
CA ASP A 72 -6.65 14.64 -5.20
C ASP A 72 -6.43 13.14 -5.07
N GLU A 73 -5.18 12.72 -5.17
CA GLU A 73 -4.86 11.32 -4.98
C GLU A 73 -5.14 10.89 -3.55
N TRP A 74 -4.78 11.74 -2.59
CA TRP A 74 -5.03 11.41 -1.20
C TRP A 74 -6.52 11.35 -0.89
N LYS A 75 -7.32 12.22 -1.51
CA LYS A 75 -8.76 12.16 -1.30
C LYS A 75 -9.34 10.86 -1.81
N MET A 76 -8.86 10.40 -2.94
CA MET A 76 -9.31 9.12 -3.49
C MET A 76 -8.94 7.99 -2.54
N ILE A 77 -7.69 7.99 -2.06
CA ILE A 77 -7.23 6.97 -1.14
C ILE A 77 -8.02 6.99 0.16
N GLU A 78 -8.31 8.17 0.68
CA GLU A 78 -9.06 8.28 1.91
C GLU A 78 -10.47 7.75 1.76
N SER A 79 -11.07 7.93 0.61
CA SER A 79 -12.38 7.36 0.35
C SER A 79 -12.34 5.85 0.38
N ILE A 80 -11.30 5.28 -0.18
CA ILE A 80 -11.14 3.83 -0.18
C ILE A 80 -10.88 3.31 1.22
N LEU A 81 -10.04 4.02 1.98
CA LEU A 81 -9.75 3.60 3.34
C LEU A 81 -11.00 3.65 4.20
N SER A 82 -11.80 4.68 4.01
CA SER A 82 -13.05 4.79 4.74
C SER A 82 -13.96 3.61 4.43
N TYR A 83 -14.03 3.21 3.18
CA TYR A 83 -14.83 2.08 2.77
C TYR A 83 -14.30 0.78 3.40
N LEU A 84 -12.99 0.58 3.38
CA LEU A 84 -12.40 -0.62 3.93
C LEU A 84 -12.59 -0.71 5.44
N THR A 85 -12.43 0.39 6.15
CA THR A 85 -12.53 0.35 7.59
C THR A 85 -13.96 0.34 8.10
N LYS A 86 -14.90 0.69 7.23
CA LYS A 86 -16.25 0.74 7.63
C LYS A 86 -16.86 -0.61 7.84
N GLU A 87 -16.21 -1.60 7.34
CA GLU A 87 -16.70 -2.92 7.41
C GLU A 87 -16.72 -3.51 8.75
N ASN A 88 -16.19 -2.91 9.68
CA ASN A 88 -16.17 -3.53 10.94
C ASN A 88 -17.21 -3.31 11.79
#